data_ae3d1ff9401e3976cdddd3d180a6ef6f
#
_entry.id   ae3d1ff9401e3976cdddd3d180a6ef6f
#
_cell.length_a   1.000
_cell.length_b   1.000
_cell.length_c   1.000
_cell.angle_alpha   90.00
_cell.angle_beta   90.00
_cell.angle_gamma   90.00
#
_symmetry.space_group_name_H-M   'P 1'
#
loop_
_entity.id
_entity.type
_entity.pdbx_description
1 polymer ?
#
loop_
_entity_poly.entity_id
_entity_poly.type
_entity_poly.pdbx_seq_one_letter_code
_entity_poly.pdbx_strand_id
1 'polypeptide(L)'
;MVGGGVVGIATARELKRRHPDSDVVVLEREARLAAHQSGHSSGVIHAGIYYAPGSLKARLCVAGAELLYAYCSERRIDARRTGKVIVATREAELPRLAELERRGLANGVPGLHRIDLDELREIEPHARGIAALHSPATGVVDFRAVTGALAADFESAGGRIVTGCAVDALAPGARSVAISHSLGRTEAGAVVVCAGSWADRLAVAAGADPNPRIVPFRGSYLRLRPARAELVRASIYPVPDPDLPFLGMHLTRDPHGHVLLGPTALLAGARDAYRLRRVVSRDLAESLLWTGTRRMMRRYWRTGIAELRHAVSIGSFVAECRRYVPELRREDVERSPHAGVRAQAIACDGSLVDDFAISVTGRAVHVRNAPSPAATSALALAAVIADRVEAVS
;
A
#
# COMPACT_ATOMS: atom_id res chain seq x y z
N MET A 1 -13.54 -0.28 16.24
CA MET A 1 -12.55 -0.18 15.13
C MET A 1 -12.28 1.28 14.81
N VAL A 2 -11.04 1.68 14.61
CA VAL A 2 -10.67 3.03 14.21
C VAL A 2 -10.04 2.99 12.81
N GLY A 3 -10.72 3.60 11.84
CA GLY A 3 -10.31 3.72 10.44
C GLY A 3 -11.11 2.86 9.47
N GLY A 4 -11.71 3.50 8.47
CA GLY A 4 -12.57 2.95 7.41
C GLY A 4 -11.84 2.67 6.10
N GLY A 5 -10.53 2.40 6.15
CA GLY A 5 -9.76 1.87 5.03
C GLY A 5 -9.98 0.37 4.84
N VAL A 6 -9.47 -0.20 3.74
CA VAL A 6 -9.68 -1.62 3.39
C VAL A 6 -9.26 -2.58 4.50
N VAL A 7 -8.15 -2.32 5.20
CA VAL A 7 -7.70 -3.16 6.32
C VAL A 7 -8.65 -3.06 7.52
N GLY A 8 -9.10 -1.86 7.88
CA GLY A 8 -10.02 -1.66 9.00
C GLY A 8 -11.38 -2.29 8.75
N ILE A 9 -11.94 -2.11 7.56
CA ILE A 9 -13.24 -2.69 7.19
C ILE A 9 -13.15 -4.22 7.08
N ALA A 10 -12.08 -4.75 6.47
CA ALA A 10 -11.87 -6.20 6.42
C ALA A 10 -11.77 -6.81 7.83
N THR A 11 -11.07 -6.12 8.75
CA THR A 11 -10.94 -6.57 10.15
C THR A 11 -12.27 -6.47 10.90
N ALA A 12 -13.04 -5.39 10.72
CA ALA A 12 -14.36 -5.25 11.33
C ALA A 12 -15.31 -6.35 10.86
N ARG A 13 -15.32 -6.65 9.56
CA ARG A 13 -16.10 -7.76 8.99
C ARG A 13 -15.67 -9.12 9.57
N GLU A 14 -14.37 -9.37 9.69
CA GLU A 14 -13.84 -10.62 10.25
C GLU A 14 -14.20 -10.78 11.72
N LEU A 15 -14.08 -9.71 12.53
CA LEU A 15 -14.50 -9.74 13.94
C LEU A 15 -16.00 -10.00 14.07
N LYS A 16 -16.83 -9.36 13.25
CA LYS A 16 -18.29 -9.58 13.28
C LYS A 16 -18.67 -11.00 12.82
N ARG A 17 -17.92 -11.57 11.86
CA ARG A 17 -18.09 -12.97 11.43
C ARG A 17 -17.73 -13.97 12.53
N ARG A 18 -16.68 -13.71 13.32
CA ARG A 18 -16.24 -14.57 14.43
C ARG A 18 -17.14 -14.42 15.67
N HIS A 19 -17.61 -13.20 15.91
CA HIS A 19 -18.39 -12.83 17.08
C HIS A 19 -19.71 -12.15 16.66
N PRO A 20 -20.69 -12.93 16.15
CA PRO A 20 -21.92 -12.36 15.59
C PRO A 20 -22.74 -11.55 16.61
N ASP A 21 -22.67 -11.87 17.88
CA ASP A 21 -23.41 -11.20 18.95
C ASP A 21 -22.72 -9.94 19.48
N SER A 22 -21.46 -9.70 19.11
CA SER A 22 -20.71 -8.53 19.56
C SER A 22 -21.16 -7.26 18.84
N ASP A 23 -21.24 -6.15 19.57
CA ASP A 23 -21.44 -4.82 18.96
C ASP A 23 -20.12 -4.31 18.42
N VAL A 24 -19.93 -4.38 17.09
CA VAL A 24 -18.73 -3.92 16.40
C VAL A 24 -19.04 -2.61 15.66
N VAL A 25 -18.30 -1.55 16.00
CA VAL A 25 -18.46 -0.22 15.42
C VAL A 25 -17.17 0.24 14.76
N VAL A 26 -17.26 0.75 13.53
CA VAL A 26 -16.15 1.41 12.83
C VAL A 26 -16.31 2.92 12.97
N LEU A 27 -15.27 3.60 13.46
CA LEU A 27 -15.17 5.07 13.50
C LEU A 27 -14.22 5.53 12.39
N GLU A 28 -14.75 6.26 11.42
CA GLU A 28 -13.99 6.82 10.29
C GLU A 28 -14.01 8.36 10.35
N ARG A 29 -12.84 8.98 10.28
CA ARG A 29 -12.68 10.44 10.38
C ARG A 29 -13.26 11.20 9.17
N GLU A 30 -13.21 10.60 7.99
CA GLU A 30 -13.69 11.23 6.77
C GLU A 30 -15.18 10.95 6.56
N ALA A 31 -15.83 11.73 5.69
CA ALA A 31 -17.25 11.57 5.36
C ALA A 31 -17.51 10.31 4.51
N ARG A 32 -16.47 9.58 4.07
CA ARG A 32 -16.56 8.39 3.23
C ARG A 32 -15.47 7.40 3.56
N LEU A 33 -15.74 6.12 3.33
CA LEU A 33 -14.76 5.05 3.43
C LEU A 33 -13.69 5.14 2.33
N ALA A 34 -12.55 4.48 2.54
CA ALA A 34 -11.42 4.45 1.60
C ALA A 34 -10.96 5.82 1.11
N ALA A 35 -11.16 6.88 1.88
CA ALA A 35 -10.83 8.24 1.50
C ALA A 35 -9.32 8.49 1.32
N HIS A 36 -8.50 7.69 1.98
CA HIS A 36 -7.04 7.83 1.98
C HIS A 36 -6.35 6.74 1.15
N GLN A 37 -5.32 6.06 1.70
CA GLN A 37 -4.43 5.12 0.99
C GLN A 37 -5.18 4.05 0.18
N SER A 38 -6.26 3.49 0.70
CA SER A 38 -7.06 2.47 0.01
C SER A 38 -7.63 2.98 -1.32
N GLY A 39 -8.18 4.19 -1.32
CA GLY A 39 -8.75 4.83 -2.51
C GLY A 39 -7.74 5.59 -3.37
N HIS A 40 -6.47 5.64 -2.97
CA HIS A 40 -5.38 6.31 -3.68
C HIS A 40 -4.23 5.34 -4.04
N SER A 41 -4.48 4.04 -4.04
CA SER A 41 -3.56 3.02 -4.52
C SER A 41 -3.58 2.93 -6.05
N SER A 42 -2.57 2.27 -6.63
CA SER A 42 -2.54 1.96 -8.07
C SER A 42 -3.53 0.87 -8.49
N GLY A 43 -4.23 0.26 -7.54
CA GLY A 43 -5.17 -0.84 -7.79
C GLY A 43 -4.51 -2.20 -8.00
N VAL A 44 -3.19 -2.32 -7.88
CA VAL A 44 -2.48 -3.58 -8.15
C VAL A 44 -2.78 -4.63 -7.08
N ILE A 45 -3.20 -5.82 -7.53
CA ILE A 45 -3.23 -7.05 -6.74
C ILE A 45 -1.85 -7.70 -6.87
N HIS A 46 -1.07 -7.63 -5.81
CA HIS A 46 0.30 -8.17 -5.80
C HIS A 46 0.32 -9.69 -5.64
N ALA A 47 1.31 -10.35 -6.26
CA ALA A 47 1.45 -11.80 -6.20
C ALA A 47 2.45 -12.30 -5.13
N GLY A 48 3.23 -11.42 -4.47
CA GLY A 48 4.15 -11.84 -3.40
C GLY A 48 5.62 -12.01 -3.81
N ILE A 49 6.03 -11.56 -5.00
CA ILE A 49 7.36 -11.82 -5.59
C ILE A 49 8.50 -11.18 -4.81
N TYR A 50 8.33 -9.95 -4.35
CA TYR A 50 9.42 -9.10 -3.83
C TYR A 50 9.82 -9.38 -2.38
N TYR A 51 8.97 -10.08 -1.62
CA TYR A 51 9.09 -10.16 -0.16
C TYR A 51 10.02 -11.28 0.28
N ALA A 52 10.69 -11.08 1.41
CA ALA A 52 11.55 -12.09 1.99
C ALA A 52 10.76 -13.37 2.29
N PRO A 53 11.21 -14.54 1.84
CA PRO A 53 10.54 -15.80 2.15
C PRO A 53 10.35 -16.00 3.65
N GLY A 54 9.15 -16.47 4.05
CA GLY A 54 8.78 -16.67 5.44
C GLY A 54 8.31 -15.42 6.19
N SER A 55 8.51 -14.20 5.64
CA SER A 55 7.97 -12.98 6.23
C SER A 55 6.43 -13.00 6.29
N LEU A 56 5.87 -12.25 7.25
CA LEU A 56 4.42 -12.11 7.35
C LEU A 56 3.84 -11.50 6.06
N LYS A 57 4.53 -10.54 5.51
CA LYS A 57 4.19 -9.85 4.26
C LYS A 57 4.14 -10.80 3.06
N ALA A 58 5.09 -11.73 2.92
CA ALA A 58 5.09 -12.74 1.86
C ALA A 58 3.88 -13.67 1.98
N ARG A 59 3.69 -14.28 3.15
CA ARG A 59 2.59 -15.21 3.41
C ARG A 59 1.22 -14.58 3.21
N LEU A 60 1.00 -13.39 3.80
CA LEU A 60 -0.28 -12.70 3.71
C LEU A 60 -0.54 -12.12 2.31
N CYS A 61 0.49 -11.84 1.50
CA CYS A 61 0.28 -11.38 0.14
C CYS A 61 -0.24 -12.51 -0.77
N VAL A 62 0.39 -13.67 -0.73
CA VAL A 62 -0.02 -14.82 -1.55
C VAL A 62 -1.44 -15.28 -1.16
N ALA A 63 -1.67 -15.56 0.12
CA ALA A 63 -2.98 -15.97 0.61
C ALA A 63 -4.05 -14.88 0.39
N GLY A 64 -3.70 -13.61 0.64
CA GLY A 64 -4.59 -12.48 0.49
C GLY A 64 -5.00 -12.22 -0.96
N ALA A 65 -4.10 -12.46 -1.93
CA ALA A 65 -4.42 -12.33 -3.34
C ALA A 65 -5.50 -13.34 -3.77
N GLU A 66 -5.37 -14.59 -3.36
CA GLU A 66 -6.38 -15.63 -3.65
C GLU A 66 -7.73 -15.31 -3.01
N LEU A 67 -7.73 -14.97 -1.73
CA LEU A 67 -8.94 -14.55 -1.01
C LEU A 67 -9.60 -13.33 -1.67
N LEU A 68 -8.80 -12.36 -2.10
CA LEU A 68 -9.30 -11.16 -2.76
C LEU A 68 -9.94 -11.46 -4.11
N TYR A 69 -9.30 -12.30 -4.95
CA TYR A 69 -9.90 -12.71 -6.23
C TYR A 69 -11.19 -13.50 -6.03
N ALA A 70 -11.22 -14.43 -5.08
CA ALA A 70 -12.43 -15.19 -4.76
C ALA A 70 -13.57 -14.26 -4.29
N TYR A 71 -13.26 -13.33 -3.37
CA TYR A 71 -14.19 -12.34 -2.86
C TYR A 71 -14.73 -11.42 -3.98
N CYS A 72 -13.85 -10.93 -4.84
CA CYS A 72 -14.25 -10.08 -5.96
C CYS A 72 -15.17 -10.83 -6.93
N SER A 73 -14.88 -12.10 -7.21
CA SER A 73 -15.74 -12.95 -8.05
C SER A 73 -17.12 -13.14 -7.43
N GLU A 74 -17.19 -13.47 -6.14
CA GLU A 74 -18.45 -13.64 -5.39
C GLU A 74 -19.30 -12.36 -5.41
N ARG A 75 -18.65 -11.21 -5.21
CA ARG A 75 -19.31 -9.89 -5.14
C ARG A 75 -19.45 -9.20 -6.50
N ARG A 76 -19.06 -9.83 -7.61
CA ARG A 76 -19.07 -9.29 -8.97
C ARG A 76 -18.30 -7.98 -9.10
N ILE A 77 -17.18 -7.88 -8.39
CA ILE A 77 -16.24 -6.75 -8.50
C ILE A 77 -15.25 -7.06 -9.63
N ASP A 78 -15.05 -6.11 -10.54
CA ASP A 78 -14.12 -6.27 -11.66
C ASP A 78 -12.67 -6.35 -11.17
N ALA A 79 -12.18 -7.56 -10.95
CA ALA A 79 -10.80 -7.86 -10.60
C ALA A 79 -10.16 -8.68 -11.73
N ARG A 80 -9.21 -8.08 -12.42
CA ARG A 80 -8.63 -8.67 -13.63
C ARG A 80 -7.20 -9.14 -13.39
N ARG A 81 -6.89 -10.40 -13.75
CA ARG A 81 -5.52 -10.90 -13.83
C ARG A 81 -4.90 -10.38 -15.12
N THR A 82 -4.22 -9.26 -15.03
CA THR A 82 -3.57 -8.61 -16.18
C THR A 82 -2.16 -9.12 -16.42
N GLY A 83 -1.57 -9.78 -15.44
CA GLY A 83 -0.16 -10.15 -15.46
C GLY A 83 0.76 -8.96 -15.17
N LYS A 84 2.03 -9.28 -15.00
CA LYS A 84 3.11 -8.32 -14.84
C LYS A 84 4.42 -8.91 -15.37
N VAL A 85 5.19 -8.12 -16.09
CA VAL A 85 6.57 -8.44 -16.45
C VAL A 85 7.54 -7.64 -15.59
N ILE A 86 8.61 -8.29 -15.12
CA ILE A 86 9.72 -7.64 -14.42
C ILE A 86 10.92 -7.75 -15.33
N VAL A 87 11.40 -6.62 -15.83
CA VAL A 87 12.34 -6.57 -16.95
C VAL A 87 13.71 -6.11 -16.49
N ALA A 88 14.74 -6.90 -16.76
CA ALA A 88 16.14 -6.51 -16.66
C ALA A 88 16.56 -5.82 -17.96
N THR A 89 17.17 -4.65 -17.85
CA THR A 89 17.66 -3.85 -18.98
C THR A 89 19.17 -3.77 -19.04
N ARG A 90 19.86 -4.28 -18.01
CA ARG A 90 21.33 -4.30 -17.89
C ARG A 90 21.80 -5.63 -17.29
N GLU A 91 23.00 -6.06 -17.68
CA GLU A 91 23.60 -7.30 -17.14
C GLU A 91 23.74 -7.30 -15.62
N ALA A 92 24.05 -6.16 -15.01
CA ALA A 92 24.13 -6.02 -13.55
C ALA A 92 22.80 -6.30 -12.82
N GLU A 93 21.67 -6.32 -13.53
CA GLU A 93 20.35 -6.63 -12.99
C GLU A 93 20.04 -8.15 -13.02
N LEU A 94 20.77 -8.96 -13.81
CA LEU A 94 20.50 -10.39 -13.98
C LEU A 94 20.61 -11.20 -12.68
N PRO A 95 21.63 -11.02 -11.84
CA PRO A 95 21.69 -11.73 -10.56
C PRO A 95 20.53 -11.37 -9.63
N ARG A 96 20.08 -10.10 -9.65
CA ARG A 96 18.95 -9.64 -8.86
C ARG A 96 17.63 -10.22 -9.39
N LEU A 97 17.47 -10.34 -10.70
CA LEU A 97 16.33 -10.98 -11.34
C LEU A 97 16.24 -12.46 -10.95
N ALA A 98 17.37 -13.19 -10.96
CA ALA A 98 17.43 -14.59 -10.54
C ALA A 98 17.08 -14.76 -9.05
N GLU A 99 17.56 -13.86 -8.18
CA GLU A 99 17.19 -13.88 -6.76
C GLU A 99 15.70 -13.58 -6.56
N LEU A 100 15.13 -12.69 -7.36
CA LEU A 100 13.71 -12.36 -7.32
C LEU A 100 12.84 -13.56 -7.74
N GLU A 101 13.25 -14.28 -8.78
CA GLU A 101 12.63 -15.55 -9.20
C GLU A 101 12.66 -16.57 -8.06
N ARG A 102 13.82 -16.81 -7.46
CA ARG A 102 13.99 -17.72 -6.33
C ARG A 102 13.09 -17.35 -5.15
N ARG A 103 12.98 -16.05 -4.80
CA ARG A 103 12.08 -15.57 -3.74
C ARG A 103 10.63 -15.81 -4.08
N GLY A 104 10.21 -15.46 -5.29
CA GLY A 104 8.83 -15.63 -5.73
C GLY A 104 8.39 -17.09 -5.72
N LEU A 105 9.26 -18.01 -6.18
CA LEU A 105 9.01 -19.45 -6.13
C LEU A 105 8.95 -19.95 -4.68
N ALA A 106 9.87 -19.52 -3.82
CA ALA A 106 9.87 -19.89 -2.40
C ALA A 106 8.62 -19.34 -1.65
N ASN A 107 8.05 -18.24 -2.10
CA ASN A 107 6.80 -17.68 -1.57
C ASN A 107 5.55 -18.38 -2.12
N GLY A 108 5.69 -19.30 -3.07
CA GLY A 108 4.56 -19.99 -3.71
C GLY A 108 3.77 -19.09 -4.68
N VAL A 109 4.41 -18.12 -5.33
CA VAL A 109 3.74 -17.24 -6.31
C VAL A 109 3.25 -18.06 -7.51
N PRO A 110 1.94 -18.12 -7.78
CA PRO A 110 1.41 -18.98 -8.84
C PRO A 110 1.89 -18.55 -10.23
N GLY A 111 2.42 -19.50 -11.00
CA GLY A 111 2.78 -19.33 -12.40
C GLY A 111 3.94 -18.37 -12.66
N LEU A 112 4.71 -17.97 -11.65
CA LEU A 112 5.91 -17.15 -11.84
C LEU A 112 6.97 -17.94 -12.60
N HIS A 113 7.47 -17.39 -13.69
CA HIS A 113 8.51 -18.02 -14.49
C HIS A 113 9.35 -16.99 -15.25
N ARG A 114 10.55 -17.41 -15.63
CA ARG A 114 11.40 -16.63 -16.53
C ARG A 114 10.89 -16.76 -17.96
N ILE A 115 10.92 -15.66 -18.68
CA ILE A 115 10.52 -15.60 -20.09
C ILE A 115 11.68 -15.12 -20.95
N ASP A 116 11.71 -15.57 -22.18
CA ASP A 116 12.64 -15.08 -23.20
C ASP A 116 12.16 -13.73 -23.81
N LEU A 117 12.93 -13.20 -24.76
CA LEU A 117 12.60 -11.92 -25.36
C LEU A 117 11.46 -11.98 -26.37
N ASP A 118 11.19 -13.13 -26.95
CA ASP A 118 10.09 -13.30 -27.89
C ASP A 118 8.77 -13.40 -27.13
N GLU A 119 8.73 -14.17 -26.05
CA GLU A 119 7.60 -14.22 -25.13
C GLU A 119 7.35 -12.85 -24.45
N LEU A 120 8.42 -12.11 -24.09
CA LEU A 120 8.27 -10.75 -23.59
C LEU A 120 7.55 -9.85 -24.60
N ARG A 121 7.88 -9.95 -25.88
CA ARG A 121 7.24 -9.17 -26.96
C ARG A 121 5.80 -9.59 -27.22
N GLU A 122 5.45 -10.86 -27.02
CA GLU A 122 4.08 -11.32 -27.11
C GLU A 122 3.20 -10.74 -26.00
N ILE A 123 3.72 -10.70 -24.75
CA ILE A 123 3.01 -10.16 -23.58
C ILE A 123 2.96 -8.63 -23.64
N GLU A 124 4.10 -8.00 -23.82
CA GLU A 124 4.28 -6.52 -23.85
C GLU A 124 5.08 -6.11 -25.09
N PRO A 125 4.44 -5.90 -26.25
CA PRO A 125 5.12 -5.69 -27.55
C PRO A 125 6.11 -4.54 -27.59
N HIS A 126 5.88 -3.51 -26.77
CA HIS A 126 6.70 -2.32 -26.68
C HIS A 126 7.78 -2.41 -25.58
N ALA A 127 7.74 -3.45 -24.74
CA ALA A 127 8.76 -3.64 -23.72
C ALA A 127 10.10 -4.08 -24.33
N ARG A 128 11.20 -3.58 -23.76
CA ARG A 128 12.56 -3.94 -24.14
C ARG A 128 13.38 -4.26 -22.91
N GLY A 129 14.16 -5.33 -23.01
CA GLY A 129 15.07 -5.80 -21.97
C GLY A 129 16.04 -6.84 -22.48
N ILE A 130 16.81 -7.43 -21.58
CA ILE A 130 17.74 -8.53 -21.85
C ILE A 130 17.31 -9.84 -21.20
N ALA A 131 16.41 -9.76 -20.21
CA ALA A 131 15.73 -10.89 -19.56
C ALA A 131 14.49 -10.38 -18.82
N ALA A 132 13.51 -11.24 -18.58
CA ALA A 132 12.33 -10.87 -17.81
C ALA A 132 11.79 -12.05 -16.98
N LEU A 133 11.01 -11.71 -15.94
CA LEU A 133 10.10 -12.62 -15.24
C LEU A 133 8.68 -12.24 -15.58
N HIS A 134 7.83 -13.24 -15.80
CA HIS A 134 6.39 -13.07 -15.94
C HIS A 134 5.66 -13.57 -14.69
N SER A 135 4.72 -12.77 -14.20
CA SER A 135 3.85 -13.10 -13.07
C SER A 135 2.39 -12.98 -13.50
N PRO A 136 1.77 -14.03 -14.02
CA PRO A 136 0.39 -14.02 -14.50
C PRO A 136 -0.64 -13.81 -13.37
N ALA A 137 -0.29 -14.16 -12.13
CA ALA A 137 -1.15 -14.00 -10.96
C ALA A 137 -1.32 -12.54 -10.49
N THR A 138 -0.48 -11.62 -10.98
CA THR A 138 -0.63 -10.19 -10.69
C THR A 138 -1.86 -9.64 -11.44
N GLY A 139 -2.60 -8.75 -10.80
CA GLY A 139 -3.76 -8.12 -11.44
C GLY A 139 -4.09 -6.76 -10.89
N VAL A 140 -5.30 -6.29 -11.20
CA VAL A 140 -5.79 -4.97 -10.79
C VAL A 140 -7.25 -5.04 -10.32
N VAL A 141 -7.59 -4.19 -9.34
CA VAL A 141 -8.95 -4.01 -8.82
C VAL A 141 -9.11 -2.59 -8.26
N ASP A 142 -10.31 -2.05 -8.29
CA ASP A 142 -10.62 -0.83 -7.54
C ASP A 142 -10.84 -1.16 -6.05
N PHE A 143 -9.86 -0.81 -5.21
CA PHE A 143 -9.96 -1.03 -3.77
C PHE A 143 -11.03 -0.18 -3.08
N ARG A 144 -11.58 0.85 -3.74
CA ARG A 144 -12.79 1.54 -3.22
C ARG A 144 -14.00 0.64 -3.33
N ALA A 145 -14.19 -0.01 -4.48
CA ALA A 145 -15.26 -0.97 -4.68
C ALA A 145 -15.14 -2.16 -3.71
N VAL A 146 -13.93 -2.70 -3.54
CA VAL A 146 -13.67 -3.77 -2.56
C VAL A 146 -14.03 -3.31 -1.14
N THR A 147 -13.57 -2.12 -0.72
CA THR A 147 -13.86 -1.60 0.63
C THR A 147 -15.35 -1.38 0.83
N GLY A 148 -16.05 -0.87 -0.19
CA GLY A 148 -17.50 -0.67 -0.15
C GLY A 148 -18.28 -1.98 -0.01
N ALA A 149 -17.89 -3.02 -0.75
CA ALA A 149 -18.53 -4.33 -0.65
C ALA A 149 -18.29 -4.98 0.72
N LEU A 150 -17.05 -4.90 1.25
CA LEU A 150 -16.74 -5.38 2.61
C LEU A 150 -17.53 -4.64 3.68
N ALA A 151 -17.75 -3.33 3.50
CA ALA A 151 -18.56 -2.52 4.40
C ALA A 151 -20.03 -2.95 4.37
N ALA A 152 -20.58 -3.17 3.18
CA ALA A 152 -21.95 -3.69 3.02
C ALA A 152 -22.14 -5.06 3.70
N ASP A 153 -21.16 -5.97 3.53
CA ASP A 153 -21.18 -7.26 4.24
C ASP A 153 -21.17 -7.08 5.75
N PHE A 154 -20.32 -6.18 6.24
CA PHE A 154 -20.19 -5.88 7.66
C PHE A 154 -21.49 -5.30 8.25
N GLU A 155 -22.12 -4.34 7.57
CA GLU A 155 -23.39 -3.75 7.99
C GLU A 155 -24.54 -4.75 7.90
N SER A 156 -24.59 -5.59 6.86
CA SER A 156 -25.58 -6.66 6.73
C SER A 156 -25.49 -7.70 7.83
N ALA A 157 -24.30 -7.88 8.42
CA ALA A 157 -24.10 -8.72 9.59
C ALA A 157 -24.42 -8.00 10.93
N GLY A 158 -24.96 -6.78 10.89
CA GLY A 158 -25.31 -5.99 12.07
C GLY A 158 -24.15 -5.15 12.63
N GLY A 159 -23.08 -4.94 11.87
CA GLY A 159 -22.04 -3.97 12.22
C GLY A 159 -22.49 -2.54 11.95
N ARG A 160 -21.87 -1.56 12.59
CA ARG A 160 -22.17 -0.14 12.41
C ARG A 160 -20.96 0.65 11.95
N ILE A 161 -21.17 1.59 11.03
CA ILE A 161 -20.13 2.50 10.54
C ILE A 161 -20.53 3.94 10.84
N VAL A 162 -19.64 4.69 11.49
CA VAL A 162 -19.82 6.11 11.81
C VAL A 162 -18.73 6.89 11.08
N THR A 163 -19.10 7.59 10.04
CA THR A 163 -18.23 8.50 9.27
C THR A 163 -18.24 9.91 9.87
N GLY A 164 -17.26 10.76 9.52
CA GLY A 164 -17.10 12.10 10.10
C GLY A 164 -16.68 12.05 11.59
N CYS A 165 -16.23 10.90 12.09
CA CYS A 165 -15.86 10.66 13.48
C CYS A 165 -14.36 10.49 13.60
N ALA A 166 -13.64 11.58 13.85
CA ALA A 166 -12.20 11.58 14.05
C ALA A 166 -11.86 11.14 15.49
N VAL A 167 -11.13 10.05 15.65
CA VAL A 167 -10.58 9.62 16.94
C VAL A 167 -9.30 10.39 17.23
N ASP A 168 -9.24 11.04 18.38
CA ASP A 168 -8.12 11.89 18.80
C ASP A 168 -7.24 11.24 19.88
N ALA A 169 -7.85 10.47 20.80
CA ALA A 169 -7.13 9.80 21.87
C ALA A 169 -7.78 8.46 22.27
N LEU A 170 -6.95 7.58 22.81
CA LEU A 170 -7.33 6.32 23.40
C LEU A 170 -6.73 6.24 24.80
N ALA A 171 -7.52 5.85 25.78
CA ALA A 171 -7.09 5.59 27.15
C ALA A 171 -7.42 4.13 27.51
N PRO A 172 -6.49 3.18 27.27
CA PRO A 172 -6.67 1.80 27.67
C PRO A 172 -6.74 1.65 29.19
N GLY A 173 -7.83 1.05 29.67
CA GLY A 173 -8.03 0.65 31.06
C GLY A 173 -7.93 -0.86 31.24
N ALA A 174 -8.17 -1.35 32.46
CA ALA A 174 -8.08 -2.77 32.80
C ALA A 174 -9.18 -3.61 32.12
N ARG A 175 -10.39 -3.07 31.97
CA ARG A 175 -11.57 -3.80 31.43
C ARG A 175 -12.11 -3.23 30.12
N SER A 176 -11.73 -2.01 29.78
CA SER A 176 -12.25 -1.28 28.62
C SER A 176 -11.23 -0.24 28.13
N VAL A 177 -11.48 0.32 26.97
CA VAL A 177 -10.72 1.43 26.37
C VAL A 177 -11.67 2.61 26.20
N ALA A 178 -11.34 3.75 26.78
CA ALA A 178 -12.04 5.00 26.53
C ALA A 178 -11.51 5.64 25.23
N ILE A 179 -12.43 6.05 24.36
CA ILE A 179 -12.15 6.58 23.04
C ILE A 179 -12.68 8.01 23.00
N SER A 180 -11.79 8.99 22.86
CA SER A 180 -12.18 10.38 22.60
C SER A 180 -12.19 10.64 21.09
N HIS A 181 -13.28 11.23 20.60
CA HIS A 181 -13.47 11.50 19.18
C HIS A 181 -14.30 12.79 18.94
N SER A 182 -14.31 13.30 17.73
CA SER A 182 -14.97 14.58 17.36
C SER A 182 -16.45 14.67 17.70
N LEU A 183 -17.14 13.52 17.89
CA LEU A 183 -18.57 13.47 18.25
C LEU A 183 -18.78 13.21 19.76
N GLY A 184 -17.71 13.19 20.58
CA GLY A 184 -17.80 12.99 22.03
C GLY A 184 -16.86 11.90 22.55
N ARG A 185 -17.37 11.03 23.42
CA ARG A 185 -16.60 9.95 24.06
C ARG A 185 -17.39 8.64 24.00
N THR A 186 -16.69 7.56 23.70
CA THR A 186 -17.24 6.19 23.67
C THR A 186 -16.33 5.26 24.47
N GLU A 187 -16.87 4.18 24.97
CA GLU A 187 -16.13 3.14 25.67
C GLU A 187 -16.34 1.80 24.94
N ALA A 188 -15.29 0.99 24.84
CA ALA A 188 -15.34 -0.31 24.20
C ALA A 188 -14.51 -1.35 24.97
N GLY A 189 -14.93 -2.61 24.98
CA GLY A 189 -14.20 -3.72 25.60
C GLY A 189 -12.80 -3.93 24.98
N ALA A 190 -12.68 -3.73 23.67
CA ALA A 190 -11.41 -3.75 22.95
C ALA A 190 -11.43 -2.74 21.77
N VAL A 191 -10.27 -2.26 21.35
CA VAL A 191 -10.14 -1.32 20.24
C VAL A 191 -9.08 -1.80 19.26
N VAL A 192 -9.37 -1.71 17.95
CA VAL A 192 -8.38 -1.93 16.90
C VAL A 192 -8.16 -0.62 16.15
N VAL A 193 -6.89 -0.24 15.99
CA VAL A 193 -6.48 0.98 15.31
C VAL A 193 -5.87 0.65 13.95
N CYS A 194 -6.66 0.87 12.89
CA CYS A 194 -6.24 0.77 11.49
C CYS A 194 -6.19 2.17 10.84
N ALA A 195 -5.59 3.13 11.54
CA ALA A 195 -5.65 4.55 11.19
C ALA A 195 -4.64 5.00 10.10
N GLY A 196 -4.05 4.05 9.35
CA GLY A 196 -3.15 4.35 8.24
C GLY A 196 -2.05 5.34 8.61
N SER A 197 -1.99 6.47 7.93
CA SER A 197 -0.95 7.49 8.18
C SER A 197 -0.96 8.09 9.59
N TRP A 198 -2.00 7.91 10.39
CA TRP A 198 -2.10 8.43 11.78
C TRP A 198 -1.95 7.34 12.85
N ALA A 199 -1.69 6.09 12.45
CA ALA A 199 -1.66 4.96 13.39
C ALA A 199 -0.60 5.11 14.49
N ASP A 200 0.57 5.69 14.18
CA ASP A 200 1.63 5.93 15.15
C ASP A 200 1.23 6.95 16.23
N ARG A 201 0.51 8.01 15.85
CA ARG A 201 0.04 9.04 16.81
C ARG A 201 -0.92 8.45 17.82
N LEU A 202 -1.91 7.68 17.34
CA LEU A 202 -2.90 7.05 18.22
C LEU A 202 -2.27 5.98 19.10
N ALA A 203 -1.33 5.20 18.57
CA ALA A 203 -0.62 4.21 19.37
C ALA A 203 0.20 4.85 20.50
N VAL A 204 0.94 5.91 20.20
CA VAL A 204 1.75 6.63 21.19
C VAL A 204 0.86 7.36 22.22
N ALA A 205 -0.26 7.94 21.77
CA ALA A 205 -1.24 8.54 22.71
C ALA A 205 -1.87 7.49 23.64
N ALA A 206 -1.94 6.22 23.23
CA ALA A 206 -2.38 5.09 24.04
C ALA A 206 -1.24 4.46 24.89
N GLY A 207 -0.05 5.06 24.93
CA GLY A 207 1.08 4.59 25.74
C GLY A 207 2.02 3.60 25.03
N ALA A 208 1.90 3.40 23.71
CA ALA A 208 2.85 2.57 22.98
C ALA A 208 4.21 3.27 22.79
N ASP A 209 5.26 2.46 22.57
CA ASP A 209 6.60 2.95 22.22
C ASP A 209 6.50 3.96 21.04
N PRO A 210 7.14 5.13 21.12
CA PRO A 210 7.19 6.08 20.03
C PRO A 210 7.95 5.59 18.79
N ASN A 211 8.70 4.53 18.87
CA ASN A 211 9.43 3.92 17.75
C ASN A 211 8.64 2.71 17.19
N PRO A 212 8.45 2.59 15.86
CA PRO A 212 8.78 3.54 14.80
C PRO A 212 7.73 4.67 14.66
N ARG A 213 8.08 5.72 13.88
CA ARG A 213 7.16 6.80 13.47
C ARG A 213 6.79 6.67 12.00
N ILE A 214 5.56 7.06 11.68
CA ILE A 214 5.11 7.15 10.29
C ILE A 214 5.56 8.48 9.69
N VAL A 215 6.28 8.37 8.58
CA VAL A 215 6.71 9.49 7.75
C VAL A 215 6.02 9.35 6.39
N PRO A 216 5.23 10.34 5.97
CA PRO A 216 4.50 10.26 4.71
C PRO A 216 5.40 10.56 3.51
N PHE A 217 5.34 9.70 2.48
CA PHE A 217 5.96 9.94 1.18
C PHE A 217 4.89 10.04 0.11
N ARG A 218 4.93 11.11 -0.66
CA ARG A 218 4.00 11.33 -1.76
C ARG A 218 4.57 10.76 -3.06
N GLY A 219 3.80 9.89 -3.70
CA GLY A 219 4.04 9.37 -5.04
C GLY A 219 3.18 10.10 -6.06
N SER A 220 3.82 10.82 -6.96
CA SER A 220 3.16 11.41 -8.14
C SER A 220 3.27 10.47 -9.31
N TYR A 221 2.28 10.53 -10.20
CA TYR A 221 2.26 9.76 -11.44
C TYR A 221 2.19 10.69 -12.65
N LEU A 222 2.72 10.23 -13.77
CA LEU A 222 2.30 10.64 -15.09
C LEU A 222 1.27 9.61 -15.60
N ARG A 223 0.47 10.01 -16.57
CA ARG A 223 -0.49 9.14 -17.25
C ARG A 223 -0.22 9.19 -18.75
N LEU A 224 -0.26 8.05 -19.43
CA LEU A 224 -0.29 8.03 -20.88
C LEU A 224 -1.59 8.66 -21.38
N ARG A 225 -1.46 9.44 -22.45
CA ARG A 225 -2.64 9.90 -23.18
C ARG A 225 -3.39 8.71 -23.77
N PRO A 226 -4.73 8.75 -23.86
CA PRO A 226 -5.53 7.62 -24.33
C PRO A 226 -5.07 7.06 -25.67
N ALA A 227 -4.67 7.92 -26.60
CA ALA A 227 -4.18 7.53 -27.94
C ALA A 227 -2.85 6.75 -27.92
N ARG A 228 -2.18 6.64 -26.76
CA ARG A 228 -0.91 5.92 -26.60
C ARG A 228 -0.99 4.85 -25.50
N ALA A 229 -2.20 4.55 -25.03
CA ALA A 229 -2.39 3.57 -23.96
C ALA A 229 -2.00 2.14 -24.38
N GLU A 230 -1.95 1.86 -25.68
CA GLU A 230 -1.52 0.59 -26.25
C GLU A 230 -0.02 0.28 -26.02
N LEU A 231 0.80 1.28 -25.71
CA LEU A 231 2.22 1.08 -25.39
C LEU A 231 2.44 0.18 -24.17
N VAL A 232 1.42 -0.01 -23.32
CA VAL A 232 1.49 -0.89 -22.15
C VAL A 232 0.19 -1.67 -22.03
N ARG A 233 0.27 -2.98 -22.12
CA ARG A 233 -0.90 -3.86 -22.03
C ARG A 233 -1.30 -4.17 -20.59
N ALA A 234 -0.32 -4.42 -19.74
CA ALA A 234 -0.53 -4.79 -18.33
C ALA A 234 0.35 -3.98 -17.38
N SER A 235 1.44 -4.56 -16.90
CA SER A 235 2.35 -3.89 -15.97
C SER A 235 3.80 -4.22 -16.30
N ILE A 236 4.64 -3.20 -16.43
CA ILE A 236 6.08 -3.32 -16.68
C ILE A 236 6.83 -2.74 -15.49
N TYR A 237 7.58 -3.59 -14.79
CA TYR A 237 8.28 -3.23 -13.56
C TYR A 237 9.79 -3.37 -13.72
N PRO A 238 10.58 -2.55 -13.02
CA PRO A 238 12.02 -2.73 -12.93
C PRO A 238 12.39 -3.95 -12.07
N VAL A 239 13.60 -4.46 -12.27
CA VAL A 239 14.28 -5.25 -11.26
C VAL A 239 14.60 -4.34 -10.08
N PRO A 240 14.18 -4.68 -8.84
CA PRO A 240 14.43 -3.83 -7.67
C PRO A 240 15.91 -3.60 -7.43
N ASP A 241 16.25 -2.36 -7.09
CA ASP A 241 17.58 -2.04 -6.59
C ASP A 241 17.57 -2.05 -5.06
N PRO A 242 18.34 -2.95 -4.40
CA PRO A 242 18.37 -3.04 -2.94
C PRO A 242 18.98 -1.80 -2.26
N ASP A 243 19.72 -0.99 -3.00
CA ASP A 243 20.29 0.26 -2.50
C ASP A 243 19.28 1.41 -2.49
N LEU A 244 18.09 1.20 -3.07
CA LEU A 244 17.03 2.20 -3.09
C LEU A 244 15.98 1.90 -2.02
N PRO A 245 15.46 2.93 -1.33
CA PRO A 245 14.47 2.76 -0.27
C PRO A 245 13.09 2.35 -0.79
N PHE A 246 12.83 2.52 -2.09
CA PHE A 246 11.56 2.23 -2.73
C PHE A 246 11.78 1.60 -4.11
N LEU A 247 10.77 0.86 -4.57
CA LEU A 247 10.76 0.32 -5.91
C LEU A 247 10.83 1.47 -6.94
N GLY A 248 11.65 1.27 -7.97
CA GLY A 248 11.81 2.23 -9.07
C GLY A 248 10.52 2.48 -9.86
N MET A 249 10.57 3.44 -10.78
CA MET A 249 9.44 3.77 -11.65
C MET A 249 9.00 2.57 -12.47
N HIS A 250 7.71 2.37 -12.53
CA HIS A 250 7.06 1.29 -13.26
C HIS A 250 5.85 1.82 -14.03
N LEU A 251 5.43 1.06 -15.01
CA LEU A 251 4.26 1.36 -15.81
C LEU A 251 3.16 0.36 -15.43
N THR A 252 1.96 0.86 -15.16
CA THR A 252 0.84 0.01 -14.69
C THR A 252 -0.45 0.47 -15.32
N ARG A 253 -1.19 -0.46 -15.92
CA ARG A 253 -2.57 -0.20 -16.32
C ARG A 253 -3.47 -0.34 -15.10
N ASP A 254 -4.17 0.74 -14.74
CA ASP A 254 -5.07 0.78 -13.60
C ASP A 254 -6.41 0.04 -13.89
N PRO A 255 -7.27 -0.17 -12.89
CA PRO A 255 -8.58 -0.83 -13.10
C PRO A 255 -9.48 -0.11 -14.10
N HIS A 256 -9.29 1.19 -14.32
CA HIS A 256 -10.07 2.02 -15.24
C HIS A 256 -9.47 2.08 -16.66
N GLY A 257 -8.39 1.35 -16.91
CA GLY A 257 -7.72 1.27 -18.21
C GLY A 257 -6.70 2.38 -18.48
N HIS A 258 -6.45 3.30 -17.54
CA HIS A 258 -5.40 4.29 -17.67
C HIS A 258 -4.03 3.64 -17.44
N VAL A 259 -3.02 4.07 -18.18
CA VAL A 259 -1.63 3.66 -17.93
C VAL A 259 -0.94 4.74 -17.10
N LEU A 260 -0.56 4.36 -15.89
CA LEU A 260 0.15 5.20 -14.94
C LEU A 260 1.65 4.89 -15.00
N LEU A 261 2.48 5.92 -15.00
CA LEU A 261 3.93 5.85 -14.92
C LEU A 261 4.36 6.41 -13.57
N GLY A 262 5.17 5.70 -12.82
CA GLY A 262 5.62 6.12 -11.49
C GLY A 262 5.54 5.02 -10.46
N PRO A 263 5.34 5.36 -9.19
CA PRO A 263 5.33 6.72 -8.61
C PRO A 263 6.72 7.30 -8.35
N THR A 264 6.79 8.62 -8.13
CA THR A 264 7.90 9.24 -7.39
C THR A 264 7.80 8.95 -5.90
N ALA A 265 8.84 9.28 -5.12
CA ALA A 265 8.82 9.11 -3.67
C ALA A 265 9.43 10.35 -2.96
N LEU A 266 8.61 11.38 -2.77
CA LEU A 266 9.02 12.61 -2.10
C LEU A 266 8.46 12.67 -0.68
N LEU A 267 9.26 13.18 0.27
CA LEU A 267 8.75 13.52 1.60
C LEU A 267 7.54 14.45 1.46
N ALA A 268 6.43 14.06 2.06
CA ALA A 268 5.17 14.80 1.96
C ALA A 268 5.06 15.86 3.05
N GLY A 269 4.45 16.99 2.72
CA GLY A 269 4.20 18.09 3.66
C GLY A 269 3.05 17.84 4.64
N ALA A 270 2.28 16.77 4.43
CA ALA A 270 1.19 16.35 5.30
C ALA A 270 0.94 14.85 5.17
N ARG A 271 0.29 14.24 6.17
CA ARG A 271 -0.07 12.81 6.17
C ARG A 271 -1.15 12.47 5.14
N ASP A 272 -1.85 13.48 4.63
CA ASP A 272 -2.85 13.43 3.56
C ASP A 272 -2.49 14.28 2.34
N ALA A 273 -1.20 14.43 2.04
CA ALA A 273 -0.70 15.26 0.94
C ALA A 273 -0.95 14.63 -0.46
N TYR A 274 -2.20 14.33 -0.78
CA TYR A 274 -2.59 13.91 -2.14
C TYR A 274 -2.47 15.05 -3.16
N ARG A 275 -2.55 16.33 -2.70
CA ARG A 275 -2.24 17.51 -3.50
C ARG A 275 -0.82 18.00 -3.16
N LEU A 276 -0.03 18.37 -4.19
CA LEU A 276 1.38 18.77 -4.01
C LEU A 276 1.56 19.93 -3.01
N ARG A 277 0.64 20.87 -2.99
CA ARG A 277 0.69 22.07 -2.12
C ARG A 277 0.09 21.85 -0.73
N ARG A 278 -0.35 20.63 -0.42
CA ARG A 278 -0.92 20.32 0.90
C ARG A 278 0.22 20.20 1.92
N VAL A 279 0.28 21.16 2.83
CA VAL A 279 1.23 21.21 3.93
C VAL A 279 0.49 21.43 5.24
N VAL A 280 0.82 20.63 6.25
CA VAL A 280 0.39 20.77 7.63
C VAL A 280 1.63 20.92 8.49
N SER A 281 1.81 22.06 9.12
CA SER A 281 3.06 22.39 9.85
C SER A 281 3.44 21.35 10.89
N ARG A 282 2.46 20.82 11.63
CA ARG A 282 2.68 19.75 12.61
C ARG A 282 3.20 18.47 11.95
N ASP A 283 2.61 18.01 10.83
CA ASP A 283 2.99 16.79 10.16
C ASP A 283 4.42 16.89 9.62
N LEU A 284 4.74 18.03 9.00
CA LEU A 284 6.05 18.31 8.46
C LEU A 284 7.11 18.40 9.57
N ALA A 285 6.81 19.11 10.64
CA ALA A 285 7.71 19.23 11.79
C ALA A 285 7.99 17.88 12.44
N GLU A 286 6.96 17.08 12.73
CA GLU A 286 7.13 15.72 13.28
C GLU A 286 7.99 14.84 12.36
N SER A 287 7.77 14.92 11.04
CA SER A 287 8.56 14.16 10.06
C SER A 287 10.03 14.58 10.04
N LEU A 288 10.33 15.88 10.05
CA LEU A 288 11.70 16.41 9.97
C LEU A 288 12.45 16.30 11.31
N LEU A 289 11.76 16.43 12.43
CA LEU A 289 12.36 16.35 13.76
C LEU A 289 12.62 14.89 14.18
N TRP A 290 11.97 13.90 13.56
CA TRP A 290 12.22 12.50 13.87
C TRP A 290 13.66 12.11 13.52
N THR A 291 14.38 11.59 14.50
CA THR A 291 15.79 11.19 14.33
C THR A 291 15.98 10.18 13.21
N GLY A 292 15.06 9.22 13.08
CA GLY A 292 15.06 8.23 12.01
C GLY A 292 14.98 8.86 10.62
N THR A 293 14.11 9.87 10.43
CA THR A 293 14.01 10.59 9.15
C THR A 293 15.33 11.28 8.80
N ARG A 294 15.97 11.95 9.75
CA ARG A 294 17.25 12.65 9.51
C ARG A 294 18.37 11.66 9.14
N ARG A 295 18.42 10.48 9.78
CA ARG A 295 19.38 9.41 9.46
C ARG A 295 19.10 8.82 8.08
N MET A 296 17.85 8.52 7.79
CA MET A 296 17.42 8.03 6.47
C MET A 296 17.77 9.05 5.36
N MET A 297 17.45 10.33 5.54
CA MET A 297 17.76 11.38 4.56
C MET A 297 19.28 11.50 4.30
N ARG A 298 20.11 11.38 5.35
CA ARG A 298 21.57 11.36 5.18
C ARG A 298 22.06 10.15 4.41
N ARG A 299 21.45 8.99 4.60
CA ARG A 299 21.79 7.76 3.87
C ARG A 299 21.37 7.82 2.40
N TYR A 300 20.18 8.35 2.11
CA TYR A 300 19.56 8.33 0.78
C TYR A 300 19.48 9.71 0.11
N TRP A 301 20.33 10.66 0.47
CA TRP A 301 20.26 12.03 -0.05
C TRP A 301 20.36 12.13 -1.58
N ARG A 302 21.20 11.27 -2.20
CA ARG A 302 21.36 11.21 -3.66
C ARG A 302 20.07 10.75 -4.35
N THR A 303 19.42 9.73 -3.79
CA THR A 303 18.11 9.24 -4.23
C THR A 303 17.06 10.35 -4.09
N GLY A 304 17.07 11.09 -2.98
CA GLY A 304 16.15 12.22 -2.77
C GLY A 304 16.30 13.32 -3.83
N ILE A 305 17.53 13.63 -4.27
CA ILE A 305 17.76 14.58 -5.36
C ILE A 305 17.25 14.03 -6.70
N ALA A 306 17.48 12.76 -6.99
CA ALA A 306 16.97 12.13 -8.21
C ALA A 306 15.43 12.15 -8.23
N GLU A 307 14.79 11.78 -7.14
CA GLU A 307 13.32 11.83 -6.98
C GLU A 307 12.76 13.24 -7.16
N LEU A 308 13.43 14.26 -6.62
CA LEU A 308 13.05 15.66 -6.82
C LEU A 308 13.14 16.05 -8.30
N ARG A 309 14.23 15.65 -8.99
CA ARG A 309 14.39 15.89 -10.42
C ARG A 309 13.26 15.26 -11.23
N HIS A 310 12.88 14.02 -10.91
CA HIS A 310 11.75 13.34 -11.55
C HIS A 310 10.42 14.04 -11.26
N ALA A 311 10.19 14.52 -10.06
CA ALA A 311 8.95 15.21 -9.71
C ALA A 311 8.74 16.54 -10.44
N VAL A 312 9.84 17.28 -10.74
CA VAL A 312 9.75 18.58 -11.40
C VAL A 312 9.87 18.48 -12.93
N SER A 313 10.63 17.50 -13.45
CA SER A 313 10.92 17.36 -14.88
C SER A 313 10.21 16.15 -15.49
N ILE A 314 9.18 16.39 -16.29
CA ILE A 314 8.52 15.34 -17.10
C ILE A 314 9.53 14.64 -18.01
N GLY A 315 10.48 15.39 -18.61
CA GLY A 315 11.49 14.81 -19.49
C GLY A 315 12.40 13.81 -18.76
N SER A 316 12.84 14.13 -17.53
CA SER A 316 13.63 13.21 -16.71
C SER A 316 12.83 11.95 -16.32
N PHE A 317 11.55 12.12 -16.01
CA PHE A 317 10.65 11.03 -15.69
C PHE A 317 10.45 10.08 -16.89
N VAL A 318 10.15 10.63 -18.06
CA VAL A 318 9.99 9.87 -19.30
C VAL A 318 11.30 9.16 -19.70
N ALA A 319 12.46 9.82 -19.53
CA ALA A 319 13.75 9.21 -19.82
C ALA A 319 14.01 7.93 -19.00
N GLU A 320 13.57 7.89 -17.74
CA GLU A 320 13.68 6.67 -16.93
C GLU A 320 12.74 5.56 -17.44
N CYS A 321 11.50 5.90 -17.81
CA CYS A 321 10.52 4.93 -18.34
C CYS A 321 10.92 4.39 -19.73
N ARG A 322 11.66 5.17 -20.54
CA ARG A 322 12.18 4.74 -21.85
C ARG A 322 13.16 3.58 -21.77
N ARG A 323 13.72 3.29 -20.63
CA ARG A 323 14.53 2.08 -20.41
C ARG A 323 13.74 0.81 -20.69
N TYR A 324 12.44 0.86 -20.44
CA TYR A 324 11.51 -0.28 -20.59
C TYR A 324 10.67 -0.16 -21.85
N VAL A 325 10.26 1.06 -22.23
CA VAL A 325 9.44 1.35 -23.41
C VAL A 325 10.16 2.46 -24.20
N PRO A 326 11.11 2.14 -25.10
CA PRO A 326 11.93 3.13 -25.81
C PRO A 326 11.14 4.11 -26.69
N GLU A 327 9.99 3.68 -27.18
CA GLU A 327 9.12 4.47 -28.06
C GLU A 327 8.39 5.61 -27.33
N LEU A 328 8.40 5.59 -25.99
CA LEU A 328 7.74 6.59 -25.16
C LEU A 328 8.34 7.97 -25.38
N ARG A 329 7.48 8.98 -25.63
CA ARG A 329 7.86 10.36 -25.85
C ARG A 329 7.25 11.28 -24.79
N ARG A 330 7.80 12.49 -24.66
CA ARG A 330 7.29 13.48 -23.70
C ARG A 330 5.84 13.91 -24.01
N GLU A 331 5.49 13.98 -25.28
CA GLU A 331 4.14 14.32 -25.75
C GLU A 331 3.10 13.24 -25.48
N ASP A 332 3.53 12.00 -25.27
CA ASP A 332 2.64 10.86 -24.98
C ASP A 332 2.08 10.90 -23.56
N VAL A 333 2.64 11.72 -22.68
CA VAL A 333 2.28 11.75 -21.25
C VAL A 333 1.71 13.09 -20.81
N GLU A 334 0.91 13.02 -19.77
CA GLU A 334 0.40 14.18 -19.05
C GLU A 334 0.52 13.95 -17.52
N ARG A 335 0.45 15.03 -16.72
CA ARG A 335 0.42 14.88 -15.26
C ARG A 335 -0.87 14.21 -14.84
N SER A 336 -0.76 13.12 -14.08
CA SER A 336 -1.92 12.46 -13.49
C SER A 336 -2.47 13.29 -12.33
N PRO A 337 -3.80 13.44 -12.21
CA PRO A 337 -4.42 13.95 -11.00
C PRO A 337 -4.29 12.96 -9.84
N HIS A 338 -4.01 11.67 -10.14
CA HIS A 338 -3.81 10.63 -9.16
C HIS A 338 -2.46 10.79 -8.46
N ALA A 339 -2.47 10.69 -7.14
CA ALA A 339 -1.27 10.63 -6.31
C ALA A 339 -1.55 9.75 -5.10
N GLY A 340 -0.55 8.97 -4.70
CA GLY A 340 -0.59 8.18 -3.48
C GLY A 340 0.19 8.86 -2.35
N VAL A 341 -0.17 8.56 -1.11
CA VAL A 341 0.66 8.85 0.05
C VAL A 341 1.02 7.52 0.71
N ARG A 342 2.31 7.20 0.72
CA ARG A 342 2.84 6.03 1.43
C ARG A 342 3.10 6.42 2.87
N ALA A 343 2.41 5.78 3.81
CA ALA A 343 2.68 5.86 5.23
C ALA A 343 3.85 4.92 5.56
N GLN A 344 5.07 5.42 5.51
CA GLN A 344 6.26 4.62 5.77
C GLN A 344 6.66 4.70 7.22
N ALA A 345 6.65 3.60 7.94
CA ALA A 345 7.21 3.54 9.27
C ALA A 345 8.74 3.54 9.20
N ILE A 346 9.37 4.47 9.93
CA ILE A 346 10.82 4.65 10.02
C ILE A 346 11.25 4.48 11.46
N ALA A 347 12.17 3.55 11.70
CA ALA A 347 12.76 3.33 13.01
C ALA A 347 13.74 4.46 13.37
N CYS A 348 14.06 4.61 14.66
CA CYS A 348 14.94 5.67 15.14
C CYS A 348 16.36 5.63 14.57
N ASP A 349 16.84 4.45 14.12
CA ASP A 349 18.12 4.26 13.46
C ASP A 349 18.12 4.66 11.96
N GLY A 350 16.94 5.01 11.43
CA GLY A 350 16.75 5.39 10.02
C GLY A 350 16.40 4.23 9.09
N SER A 351 16.28 3.01 9.61
CA SER A 351 15.80 1.87 8.82
C SER A 351 14.31 2.00 8.51
N LEU A 352 13.92 1.52 7.33
CA LEU A 352 12.52 1.44 6.94
C LEU A 352 11.95 0.13 7.47
N VAL A 353 10.82 0.21 8.17
CA VAL A 353 10.10 -0.99 8.61
C VAL A 353 9.43 -1.60 7.39
N ASP A 354 9.92 -2.75 6.96
CA ASP A 354 9.47 -3.38 5.71
C ASP A 354 8.28 -4.33 5.90
N ASP A 355 8.11 -4.97 7.04
CA ASP A 355 7.00 -5.92 7.30
C ASP A 355 5.82 -5.25 8.02
N PHE A 356 4.72 -5.97 8.15
CA PHE A 356 3.58 -5.56 8.99
C PHE A 356 4.01 -5.44 10.45
N ALA A 357 3.61 -4.35 11.10
CA ALA A 357 3.89 -4.13 12.51
C ALA A 357 2.58 -3.90 13.27
N ILE A 358 2.30 -4.82 14.20
CA ILE A 358 1.14 -4.78 15.07
C ILE A 358 1.65 -4.74 16.51
N SER A 359 1.19 -3.77 17.31
CA SER A 359 1.50 -3.67 18.74
C SER A 359 0.21 -3.67 19.56
N VAL A 360 0.36 -3.94 20.84
CA VAL A 360 -0.76 -3.97 21.79
C VAL A 360 -0.46 -3.04 22.97
N THR A 361 -1.44 -2.30 23.42
CA THR A 361 -1.38 -1.47 24.62
C THR A 361 -2.66 -1.68 25.42
N GLY A 362 -2.59 -2.43 26.51
CA GLY A 362 -3.79 -2.90 27.22
C GLY A 362 -4.72 -3.65 26.25
N ARG A 363 -5.96 -3.19 26.14
CA ARG A 363 -7.00 -3.76 25.25
C ARG A 363 -7.11 -3.07 23.90
N ALA A 364 -6.05 -2.33 23.47
CA ALA A 364 -5.97 -1.68 22.18
C ALA A 364 -4.91 -2.33 21.29
N VAL A 365 -5.32 -2.82 20.12
CA VAL A 365 -4.46 -3.40 19.09
C VAL A 365 -4.18 -2.34 18.02
N HIS A 366 -2.93 -2.05 17.75
CA HIS A 366 -2.50 -1.00 16.83
C HIS A 366 -1.79 -1.58 15.62
N VAL A 367 -2.36 -1.38 14.42
CA VAL A 367 -1.67 -1.67 13.15
C VAL A 367 -0.76 -0.49 12.83
N ARG A 368 0.49 -0.56 13.27
CA ARG A 368 1.46 0.54 13.22
C ARG A 368 2.16 0.68 11.88
N ASN A 369 2.24 -0.39 11.11
CA ASN A 369 2.78 -0.39 9.76
C ASN A 369 2.03 -1.40 8.91
N ALA A 370 1.40 -0.91 7.85
CA ALA A 370 0.75 -1.74 6.85
C ALA A 370 1.17 -1.27 5.44
N PRO A 371 2.43 -1.54 5.05
CA PRO A 371 2.95 -1.12 3.75
C PRO A 371 2.33 -1.96 2.63
N SER A 372 2.59 -1.58 1.36
CA SER A 372 2.28 -2.47 0.24
C SER A 372 2.92 -3.86 0.51
N PRO A 373 2.13 -4.93 0.45
CA PRO A 373 0.85 -5.15 -0.25
C PRO A 373 -0.40 -5.16 0.66
N ALA A 374 -0.49 -4.29 1.66
CA ALA A 374 -1.56 -4.34 2.67
C ALA A 374 -2.98 -4.41 2.08
N ALA A 375 -3.25 -3.73 0.97
CA ALA A 375 -4.57 -3.78 0.33
C ALA A 375 -4.87 -5.18 -0.25
N THR A 376 -3.92 -5.78 -0.95
CA THR A 376 -4.01 -7.17 -1.43
C THR A 376 -4.19 -8.15 -0.28
N SER A 377 -3.44 -7.94 0.80
CA SER A 377 -3.42 -8.81 1.99
C SER A 377 -4.59 -8.59 2.94
N ALA A 378 -5.48 -7.62 2.68
CA ALA A 378 -6.41 -7.12 3.70
C ALA A 378 -7.28 -8.20 4.34
N LEU A 379 -7.78 -9.16 3.57
CA LEU A 379 -8.61 -10.27 4.07
C LEU A 379 -7.79 -11.24 4.95
N ALA A 380 -6.58 -11.61 4.52
CA ALA A 380 -5.70 -12.47 5.29
C ALA A 380 -5.14 -11.75 6.54
N LEU A 381 -4.82 -10.47 6.42
CA LEU A 381 -4.35 -9.63 7.53
C LEU A 381 -5.44 -9.41 8.58
N ALA A 382 -6.70 -9.32 8.16
CA ALA A 382 -7.85 -9.19 9.06
C ALA A 382 -7.93 -10.36 10.06
N ALA A 383 -7.68 -11.59 9.61
CA ALA A 383 -7.65 -12.75 10.49
C ALA A 383 -6.53 -12.64 11.55
N VAL A 384 -5.33 -12.25 11.14
CA VAL A 384 -4.19 -12.04 12.06
C VAL A 384 -4.48 -10.95 13.08
N ILE A 385 -5.14 -9.86 12.66
CA ILE A 385 -5.52 -8.78 13.58
C ILE A 385 -6.61 -9.26 14.54
N ALA A 386 -7.60 -10.02 14.06
CA ALA A 386 -8.66 -10.59 14.90
C ALA A 386 -8.09 -11.51 15.98
N ASP A 387 -7.13 -12.38 15.64
CA ASP A 387 -6.44 -13.23 16.63
C ASP A 387 -5.80 -12.39 17.75
N ARG A 388 -5.22 -11.22 17.42
CA ARG A 388 -4.64 -10.29 18.40
C ARG A 388 -5.69 -9.61 19.28
N VAL A 389 -6.87 -9.36 18.73
CA VAL A 389 -8.00 -8.80 19.51
C VAL A 389 -8.52 -9.83 20.50
N GLU A 390 -8.74 -11.05 20.07
CA GLU A 390 -9.20 -12.15 20.92
C GLU A 390 -8.24 -12.43 22.07
N ALA A 391 -6.93 -12.27 21.84
CA ALA A 391 -5.92 -12.45 22.88
C ALA A 391 -5.92 -11.35 23.97
N VAL A 392 -6.62 -10.23 23.76
CA VAL A 392 -6.68 -9.09 24.71
C VAL A 392 -8.09 -8.73 25.14
N SER A 393 -9.11 -9.48 24.69
CA SER A 393 -10.54 -9.24 24.97
C SER A 393 -11.04 -9.86 26.27
#